data_600c9fe64ea96e21a09bc3795b88e25f
#
_entry.id   600c9fe64ea96e21a09bc3795b88e25f
#
_cell.length_a   1.000
_cell.length_b   1.000
_cell.length_c   1.000
_cell.angle_alpha   90.00
_cell.angle_beta   90.00
_cell.angle_gamma   90.00
#
_symmetry.space_group_name_H-M   'P 1'
#
loop_
_entity.id
_entity.type
_entity.pdbx_description
1 polymer ?
#
loop_
_entity_poly.entity_id
_entity_poly.type
_entity_poly.pdbx_seq_one_letter_code
_entity_poly.pdbx_strand_id
1 'polypeptide(L)'
;MFKSKSDTCSFSETVRKIVEPLCQMEQIEFVHAERVSDRGRIVIRIYLDKTGGITIADCILMNRHLGDLLDVHLENPGPYHLEISSPGPNRPLTKMEDFERFKGKRVSIETAELVNGRKKYKGFIDGIENGNILLLTIDQQTVKIEYDKISKARLSATHGE
;
A
#
# COMPACT_ATOMS: atom_id res chain seq x y z
N MET A 1 0.79 -21.93 -3.15
CA MET A 1 -0.43 -21.68 -2.40
C MET A 1 -0.57 -20.20 -2.11
N PHE A 2 -1.55 -19.59 -2.69
CA PHE A 2 -1.77 -18.16 -2.52
C PHE A 2 -2.19 -17.89 -1.08
N LYS A 3 -1.38 -17.16 -0.31
CA LYS A 3 -1.94 -16.42 0.79
C LYS A 3 -3.03 -15.57 0.14
N SER A 4 -4.24 -15.89 0.44
CA SER A 4 -5.34 -15.20 -0.18
C SER A 4 -5.18 -13.70 0.06
N LYS A 5 -5.45 -12.92 -0.96
CA LYS A 5 -5.51 -11.46 -0.87
C LYS A 5 -6.35 -11.03 0.36
N SER A 6 -7.22 -11.92 0.83
CA SER A 6 -8.05 -11.75 2.01
C SER A 6 -7.28 -11.70 3.33
N ASP A 7 -6.22 -12.50 3.51
CA ASP A 7 -5.53 -12.53 4.80
C ASP A 7 -4.63 -11.32 5.01
N THR A 8 -3.91 -10.92 3.97
CA THR A 8 -3.06 -9.71 4.04
C THR A 8 -3.91 -8.44 4.11
N CYS A 9 -5.01 -8.39 3.34
CA CYS A 9 -5.97 -7.28 3.41
C CYS A 9 -6.66 -7.23 4.76
N SER A 10 -7.00 -8.38 5.35
CA SER A 10 -7.65 -8.45 6.65
C SER A 10 -6.77 -7.92 7.76
N PHE A 11 -5.49 -8.28 7.77
CA PHE A 11 -4.55 -7.78 8.77
C PHE A 11 -4.33 -6.27 8.63
N SER A 12 -4.06 -5.80 7.43
CA SER A 12 -3.89 -4.37 7.16
C SER A 12 -5.14 -3.57 7.53
N GLU A 13 -6.31 -4.09 7.21
CA GLU A 13 -7.58 -3.45 7.53
C GLU A 13 -7.83 -3.43 9.05
N THR A 14 -7.48 -4.50 9.76
CA THR A 14 -7.59 -4.55 11.21
C THR A 14 -6.70 -3.51 11.85
N VAL A 15 -5.45 -3.42 11.42
CA VAL A 15 -4.51 -2.40 11.92
C VAL A 15 -5.00 -1.01 11.57
N ARG A 16 -5.50 -0.80 10.36
CA ARG A 16 -6.03 0.49 9.93
C ARG A 16 -7.13 0.99 10.86
N LYS A 17 -8.08 0.14 11.21
CA LYS A 17 -9.18 0.51 12.12
C LYS A 17 -8.69 0.94 13.49
N ILE A 18 -7.61 0.32 13.96
CA ILE A 18 -7.02 0.65 15.26
C ILE A 18 -6.30 1.99 15.21
N VAL A 19 -5.51 2.23 14.17
CA VAL A 19 -4.55 3.35 14.14
C VAL A 19 -5.07 4.58 13.40
N GLU A 20 -6.05 4.44 12.53
CA GLU A 20 -6.53 5.54 11.68
C GLU A 20 -7.03 6.76 12.45
N PRO A 21 -7.77 6.62 13.58
CA PRO A 21 -8.18 7.79 14.34
C PRO A 21 -7.01 8.66 14.80
N LEU A 22 -5.91 8.03 15.25
CA LEU A 22 -4.72 8.76 15.64
C LEU A 22 -4.02 9.36 14.43
N CYS A 23 -3.94 8.62 13.32
CA CYS A 23 -3.35 9.12 12.09
C CYS A 23 -4.08 10.37 11.60
N GLN A 24 -5.41 10.38 11.66
CA GLN A 24 -6.20 11.54 11.28
C GLN A 24 -5.93 12.75 12.18
N MET A 25 -5.81 12.53 13.49
CA MET A 25 -5.49 13.61 14.43
C MET A 25 -4.14 14.24 14.12
N GLU A 26 -3.17 13.46 13.69
CA GLU A 26 -1.83 13.93 13.37
C GLU A 26 -1.67 14.34 11.91
N GLN A 27 -2.75 14.31 11.12
CA GLN A 27 -2.74 14.61 9.69
C GLN A 27 -1.79 13.72 8.90
N ILE A 28 -1.73 12.46 9.31
CA ILE A 28 -0.90 11.43 8.68
C ILE A 28 -1.82 10.41 8.00
N GLU A 29 -1.43 9.99 6.81
CA GLU A 29 -2.17 8.99 6.05
C GLU A 29 -1.68 7.59 6.40
N PHE A 30 -2.61 6.69 6.73
CA PHE A 30 -2.31 5.26 6.81
C PHE A 30 -2.32 4.69 5.40
N VAL A 31 -1.20 4.13 4.96
CA VAL A 31 -1.07 3.57 3.62
C VAL A 31 -1.34 2.06 3.65
N HIS A 32 -0.62 1.33 4.47
CA HIS A 32 -0.68 -0.12 4.51
C HIS A 32 0.00 -0.65 5.77
N ALA A 33 -0.39 -1.85 6.20
CA ALA A 33 0.32 -2.58 7.25
C ALA A 33 0.55 -4.02 6.82
N GLU A 34 1.66 -4.57 7.24
CA GLU A 34 1.99 -5.96 6.98
C GLU A 34 2.64 -6.59 8.21
N ARG A 35 2.46 -7.89 8.32
CA ARG A 35 3.11 -8.70 9.34
C ARG A 35 4.08 -9.62 8.64
N VAL A 36 5.35 -9.47 8.94
CA VAL A 36 6.41 -10.25 8.30
C VAL A 36 7.27 -10.93 9.35
N SER A 37 7.90 -12.02 8.96
CA SER A 37 8.91 -12.69 9.79
C SER A 37 10.28 -12.29 9.27
N ASP A 38 11.09 -11.72 10.14
CA ASP A 38 12.46 -11.35 9.83
C ASP A 38 13.39 -11.95 10.87
N ARG A 39 14.26 -12.85 10.43
CA ARG A 39 15.27 -13.52 11.29
C ARG A 39 14.66 -14.15 12.54
N GLY A 40 13.50 -14.80 12.40
CA GLY A 40 12.79 -15.44 13.51
C GLY A 40 12.00 -14.48 14.38
N ARG A 41 11.95 -13.19 14.03
CA ARG A 41 11.17 -12.18 14.75
C ARG A 41 9.94 -11.81 13.95
N ILE A 42 8.85 -11.56 14.65
CA ILE A 42 7.66 -10.99 14.03
C ILE A 42 7.82 -9.49 14.00
N VAL A 43 7.65 -8.91 12.82
CA VAL A 43 7.68 -7.46 12.59
C VAL A 43 6.32 -7.04 12.06
N ILE A 44 5.71 -6.07 12.74
CA ILE A 44 4.55 -5.37 12.19
C ILE A 44 5.08 -4.07 11.59
N ARG A 45 4.95 -3.97 10.27
CA ARG A 45 5.42 -2.80 9.54
C ARG A 45 4.22 -1.99 9.08
N ILE A 46 4.19 -0.73 9.49
CA ILE A 46 3.13 0.20 9.13
C ILE A 46 3.73 1.27 8.23
N TYR A 47 3.13 1.42 7.05
CA TYR A 47 3.51 2.45 6.10
C TYR A 47 2.60 3.66 6.28
N LEU A 48 3.20 4.79 6.58
CA LEU A 48 2.52 6.05 6.78
C LEU A 48 3.07 7.09 5.80
N ASP A 49 2.22 8.00 5.38
CA ASP A 49 2.62 9.10 4.53
C ASP A 49 1.99 10.40 5.01
N LYS A 50 2.47 11.51 4.49
CA LYS A 50 2.02 12.84 4.88
C LYS A 50 2.25 13.80 3.72
N THR A 51 1.39 14.79 3.58
CA THR A 51 1.59 15.84 2.59
C THR A 51 2.94 16.52 2.86
N GLY A 52 3.80 16.55 1.84
CA GLY A 52 5.15 17.05 1.98
C GLY A 52 6.18 16.00 2.45
N GLY A 53 5.74 14.76 2.69
CA GLY A 53 6.57 13.65 3.13
C GLY A 53 6.60 13.47 4.65
N ILE A 54 6.67 12.22 5.08
CA ILE A 54 6.77 11.90 6.50
C ILE A 54 8.22 12.06 6.97
N THR A 55 8.41 12.64 8.14
CA THR A 55 9.73 12.87 8.72
C THR A 55 10.12 11.76 9.68
N ILE A 56 11.39 11.68 10.03
CA ILE A 56 11.87 10.75 11.06
C ILE A 56 11.21 11.07 12.41
N ALA A 57 11.02 12.34 12.73
CA ALA A 57 10.34 12.76 13.96
C ALA A 57 8.89 12.26 14.00
N ASP A 58 8.18 12.34 12.88
CA ASP A 58 6.83 11.78 12.75
C ASP A 58 6.83 10.27 13.01
N CYS A 59 7.79 9.56 12.45
CA CYS A 59 7.90 8.10 12.61
C CYS A 59 8.17 7.73 14.08
N ILE A 60 9.02 8.46 14.76
CA ILE A 60 9.32 8.21 16.18
C ILE A 60 8.09 8.44 17.04
N LEU A 61 7.39 9.54 16.81
CA LEU A 61 6.17 9.87 17.53
C LEU A 61 5.09 8.80 17.30
N MET A 62 4.85 8.44 16.05
CA MET A 62 3.85 7.47 15.70
C MET A 62 4.21 6.07 16.21
N ASN A 63 5.49 5.70 16.20
CA ASN A 63 5.93 4.41 16.73
C ASN A 63 5.52 4.25 18.19
N ARG A 64 5.76 5.29 19.00
CA ARG A 64 5.40 5.28 20.42
C ARG A 64 3.89 5.13 20.62
N HIS A 65 3.11 5.97 19.96
CA HIS A 65 1.65 6.00 20.15
C HIS A 65 0.98 4.77 19.53
N LEU A 66 1.39 4.34 18.37
CA LEU A 66 0.79 3.19 17.70
C LEU A 66 1.13 1.89 18.40
N GLY A 67 2.34 1.79 18.97
CA GLY A 67 2.72 0.63 19.77
C GLY A 67 1.75 0.40 20.93
N ASP A 68 1.44 1.46 21.65
CA ASP A 68 0.49 1.39 22.77
C ASP A 68 -0.91 0.97 22.30
N LEU A 69 -1.40 1.56 21.21
CA LEU A 69 -2.71 1.22 20.65
C LEU A 69 -2.79 -0.23 20.20
N LEU A 70 -1.75 -0.71 19.53
CA LEU A 70 -1.72 -2.08 19.04
C LEU A 70 -1.66 -3.09 20.19
N ASP A 71 -0.90 -2.79 21.23
CA ASP A 71 -0.81 -3.66 22.40
C ASP A 71 -2.16 -3.83 23.09
N VAL A 72 -2.98 -2.78 23.10
CA VAL A 72 -4.31 -2.81 23.73
C VAL A 72 -5.35 -3.49 22.83
N HIS A 73 -5.32 -3.25 21.54
CA HIS A 73 -6.42 -3.58 20.63
C HIS A 73 -6.18 -4.79 19.72
N LEU A 74 -4.92 -5.20 19.51
CA LEU A 74 -4.67 -6.43 18.75
C LEU A 74 -4.91 -7.66 19.62
N GLU A 75 -5.64 -8.63 19.07
CA GLU A 75 -5.84 -9.91 19.71
C GLU A 75 -4.57 -10.77 19.60
N ASN A 76 -4.02 -11.15 20.75
CA ASN A 76 -2.89 -12.08 20.84
C ASN A 76 -1.75 -11.80 19.85
N PRO A 77 -1.20 -10.57 19.84
CA PRO A 77 -0.16 -10.26 18.87
C PRO A 77 1.14 -11.04 19.12
N GLY A 78 1.33 -11.56 20.34
CA GLY A 78 2.60 -12.13 20.76
C GLY A 78 3.71 -11.07 20.78
N PRO A 79 4.96 -11.48 21.00
CA PRO A 79 6.08 -10.56 20.86
C PRO A 79 6.27 -10.12 19.41
N TYR A 80 6.36 -8.82 19.18
CA TYR A 80 6.60 -8.27 17.84
C TYR A 80 7.44 -7.00 17.94
N HIS A 81 8.08 -6.67 16.84
CA HIS A 81 8.72 -5.37 16.64
C HIS A 81 7.84 -4.51 15.76
N LEU A 82 7.64 -3.26 16.16
CA LEU A 82 6.89 -2.30 15.37
C LEU A 82 7.86 -1.44 14.56
N GLU A 83 7.68 -1.44 13.26
CA GLU A 83 8.39 -0.55 12.35
C GLU A 83 7.41 0.41 11.69
N ILE A 84 7.72 1.69 11.76
CA ILE A 84 7.00 2.72 11.01
C ILE A 84 7.90 3.14 9.86
N SER A 85 7.35 3.12 8.66
CA SER A 85 8.11 3.38 7.46
C SER A 85 7.35 4.31 6.52
N SER A 86 8.09 5.07 5.75
CA SER A 86 7.57 5.76 4.58
C SER A 86 7.40 4.76 3.45
N PRO A 87 6.33 4.86 2.62
CA PRO A 87 6.18 3.97 1.47
C PRO A 87 7.27 4.17 0.41
N GLY A 88 7.97 5.29 0.45
CA GLY A 88 9.03 5.58 -0.51
C GLY A 88 8.52 5.78 -1.93
N PRO A 89 9.44 5.80 -2.94
CA PRO A 89 9.05 6.03 -4.33
C PRO A 89 8.27 4.87 -4.95
N ASN A 90 8.31 3.69 -4.35
CA ASN A 90 7.60 2.50 -4.80
C ASN A 90 6.34 2.25 -3.94
N ARG A 91 5.64 3.30 -3.63
CA ARG A 91 4.44 3.24 -2.79
C ARG A 91 3.42 2.25 -3.35
N PRO A 92 2.91 1.29 -2.53
CA PRO A 92 1.83 0.41 -2.98
C PRO A 92 0.53 1.19 -3.14
N LEU A 93 -0.24 0.81 -4.15
CA LEU A 93 -1.59 1.34 -4.40
C LEU A 93 -2.59 0.25 -4.04
N THR A 94 -3.42 0.50 -3.04
CA THR A 94 -4.31 -0.52 -2.49
C THR A 94 -5.79 -0.20 -2.66
N LYS A 95 -6.12 1.07 -2.93
CA LYS A 95 -7.49 1.54 -3.07
C LYS A 95 -7.72 2.14 -4.44
N MET A 96 -8.98 2.14 -4.87
CA MET A 96 -9.38 2.80 -6.10
C MET A 96 -8.97 4.27 -6.10
N GLU A 97 -9.16 4.95 -4.97
CA GLU A 97 -8.82 6.35 -4.77
C GLU A 97 -7.33 6.64 -4.97
N ASP A 98 -6.48 5.67 -4.68
CA ASP A 98 -5.04 5.81 -4.91
C ASP A 98 -4.73 5.98 -6.40
N PHE A 99 -5.40 5.23 -7.25
CA PHE A 99 -5.21 5.33 -8.70
C PHE A 99 -5.69 6.68 -9.24
N GLU A 100 -6.74 7.23 -8.65
CA GLU A 100 -7.21 8.56 -9.00
C GLU A 100 -6.25 9.64 -8.53
N ARG A 101 -5.80 9.54 -7.27
CA ARG A 101 -4.86 10.48 -6.66
C ARG A 101 -3.54 10.57 -7.42
N PHE A 102 -3.04 9.42 -7.89
CA PHE A 102 -1.74 9.34 -8.57
C PHE A 102 -1.86 9.28 -10.09
N LYS A 103 -2.96 9.79 -10.63
CA LYS A 103 -3.14 9.91 -12.08
C LYS A 103 -1.96 10.65 -12.72
N GLY A 104 -1.46 10.10 -13.83
CA GLY A 104 -0.29 10.62 -14.53
C GLY A 104 1.04 10.10 -14.01
N LYS A 105 1.04 9.37 -12.92
CA LYS A 105 2.27 8.77 -12.36
C LYS A 105 2.54 7.40 -12.96
N ARG A 106 3.83 7.06 -13.01
CA ARG A 106 4.25 5.74 -13.48
C ARG A 106 3.90 4.68 -12.45
N VAL A 107 3.37 3.56 -12.92
CA VAL A 107 2.90 2.48 -12.08
C VAL A 107 3.30 1.13 -12.65
N SER A 108 3.53 0.17 -11.76
CA SER A 108 3.68 -1.24 -12.09
C SER A 108 2.47 -1.98 -11.52
N ILE A 109 1.76 -2.70 -12.37
CA ILE A 109 0.55 -3.45 -11.99
C ILE A 109 0.77 -4.93 -12.31
N GLU A 110 0.39 -5.76 -11.35
CA GLU A 110 0.39 -7.21 -11.53
C GLU A 110 -1.03 -7.72 -11.31
N THR A 111 -1.51 -8.54 -12.23
CA THR A 111 -2.86 -9.09 -12.18
C THR A 111 -2.83 -10.56 -11.78
N ALA A 112 -3.93 -11.03 -11.15
CA ALA A 112 -4.09 -12.43 -10.78
C ALA A 112 -4.33 -13.32 -11.99
N GLU A 113 -5.01 -12.79 -13.00
CA GLU A 113 -5.35 -13.48 -14.24
C GLU A 113 -4.69 -12.77 -15.43
N LEU A 114 -4.57 -13.49 -16.54
CA LEU A 114 -4.11 -12.88 -17.79
C LEU A 114 -5.11 -11.81 -18.25
N VAL A 115 -4.63 -10.62 -18.49
CA VAL A 115 -5.37 -9.54 -19.13
C VAL A 115 -4.63 -9.22 -20.43
N ASN A 116 -5.30 -9.39 -21.57
CA ASN A 116 -4.70 -9.25 -22.89
C ASN A 116 -3.39 -10.05 -23.04
N GLY A 117 -3.37 -11.27 -22.48
CA GLY A 117 -2.23 -12.16 -22.57
C GLY A 117 -1.08 -11.87 -21.59
N ARG A 118 -1.24 -10.93 -20.69
CA ARG A 118 -0.20 -10.52 -19.74
C ARG A 118 -0.72 -10.45 -18.31
N LYS A 119 0.18 -10.66 -17.35
CA LYS A 119 -0.08 -10.46 -15.92
C LYS A 119 0.68 -9.27 -15.33
N LYS A 120 1.66 -8.74 -16.05
CA LYS A 120 2.47 -7.60 -15.59
C LYS A 120 2.39 -6.46 -16.58
N TYR A 121 2.09 -5.29 -16.03
CA TYR A 121 1.96 -4.07 -16.82
C TYR A 121 2.77 -2.96 -16.20
N LYS A 122 3.41 -2.17 -17.06
CA LYS A 122 4.09 -0.94 -16.65
C LYS A 122 3.63 0.19 -17.55
N GLY A 123 3.36 1.33 -16.96
CA GLY A 123 2.90 2.48 -17.70
C GLY A 123 2.49 3.59 -16.77
N PHE A 124 1.68 4.49 -17.30
CA PHE A 124 1.18 5.64 -16.56
C PHE A 124 -0.31 5.46 -16.27
N ILE A 125 -0.73 5.88 -15.08
CA ILE A 125 -2.15 5.87 -14.74
C ILE A 125 -2.83 6.96 -15.56
N ASP A 126 -3.74 6.56 -16.45
CA ASP A 126 -4.49 7.49 -17.31
C ASP A 126 -5.81 7.93 -16.68
N GLY A 127 -6.34 7.14 -15.78
CA GLY A 127 -7.56 7.46 -15.05
C GLY A 127 -8.31 6.22 -14.61
N ILE A 128 -9.56 6.42 -14.24
CA ILE A 128 -10.49 5.38 -13.83
C ILE A 128 -11.75 5.54 -14.65
N GLU A 129 -12.27 4.44 -15.16
CA GLU A 129 -13.53 4.41 -15.91
C GLU A 129 -14.33 3.17 -15.54
N ASN A 130 -15.54 3.35 -15.01
CA ASN A 130 -16.45 2.27 -14.67
C ASN A 130 -15.83 1.14 -13.83
N GLY A 131 -15.04 1.51 -12.81
CA GLY A 131 -14.35 0.53 -11.95
C GLY A 131 -13.11 -0.10 -12.57
N ASN A 132 -12.70 0.34 -13.74
CA ASN A 132 -11.49 -0.10 -14.41
C ASN A 132 -10.38 0.93 -14.31
N ILE A 133 -9.16 0.46 -14.13
CA ILE A 133 -8.00 1.32 -14.17
C ILE A 133 -7.55 1.45 -15.63
N LEU A 134 -7.46 2.67 -16.11
CA LEU A 134 -6.93 2.95 -17.44
C LEU A 134 -5.43 3.15 -17.33
N LEU A 135 -4.68 2.33 -18.02
CA LEU A 135 -3.23 2.37 -18.03
C LEU A 135 -2.74 2.72 -19.43
N LEU A 136 -1.93 3.76 -19.53
CA LEU A 136 -1.21 4.09 -20.74
C LEU A 136 0.14 3.38 -20.70
N THR A 137 0.33 2.35 -21.51
CA THR A 137 1.56 1.58 -21.53
C THR A 137 2.70 2.37 -22.18
N ILE A 138 3.92 1.89 -21.98
CA ILE A 138 5.13 2.48 -22.60
C ILE A 138 5.00 2.50 -24.12
N ASP A 139 4.32 1.50 -24.70
CA ASP A 139 4.05 1.40 -26.14
C ASP A 139 2.92 2.33 -26.61
N GLN A 140 2.46 3.23 -25.76
CA GLN A 140 1.39 4.20 -26.01
C GLN A 140 0.03 3.56 -26.31
N GLN A 141 -0.20 2.38 -25.76
CA GLN A 141 -1.50 1.70 -25.85
C GLN A 141 -2.26 1.89 -24.54
N THR A 142 -3.56 2.12 -24.65
CA THR A 142 -4.44 2.19 -23.47
C THR A 142 -4.97 0.81 -23.15
N VAL A 143 -4.75 0.36 -21.93
CA VAL A 143 -5.24 -0.93 -21.43
C VAL A 143 -6.21 -0.68 -20.29
N LYS A 144 -7.35 -1.36 -20.31
CA LYS A 144 -8.31 -1.36 -19.21
C LYS A 144 -8.02 -2.57 -18.33
N ILE A 145 -7.78 -2.32 -17.05
CA ILE A 145 -7.55 -3.38 -16.07
C ILE A 145 -8.63 -3.28 -15.01
N GLU A 146 -9.41 -4.33 -14.85
CA GLU A 146 -10.41 -4.39 -13.80
C GLU A 146 -9.73 -4.36 -12.44
N TYR A 147 -10.19 -3.47 -11.56
CA TYR A 147 -9.60 -3.31 -10.24
C TYR A 147 -9.56 -4.64 -9.48
N ASP A 148 -10.61 -5.45 -9.57
CA ASP A 148 -10.71 -6.73 -8.86
C ASP A 148 -9.68 -7.76 -9.33
N LYS A 149 -9.13 -7.60 -10.52
CA LYS A 149 -8.11 -8.51 -11.07
C LYS A 149 -6.69 -8.11 -10.67
N ILE A 150 -6.51 -6.93 -10.10
CA ILE A 150 -5.20 -6.46 -9.68
C ILE A 150 -4.78 -7.18 -8.40
N SER A 151 -3.66 -7.90 -8.44
CA SER A 151 -3.08 -8.52 -7.26
C SER A 151 -2.10 -7.60 -6.55
N LYS A 152 -1.33 -6.82 -7.31
CA LYS A 152 -0.39 -5.84 -6.78
C LYS A 152 -0.32 -4.63 -7.70
N ALA A 153 -0.18 -3.46 -7.11
CA ALA A 153 0.11 -2.24 -7.83
C ALA A 153 1.04 -1.38 -7.00
N ARG A 154 2.03 -0.78 -7.64
CA ARG A 154 3.00 0.11 -6.98
C ARG A 154 3.35 1.25 -7.92
N LEU A 155 3.56 2.42 -7.33
CA LEU A 155 4.20 3.50 -8.07
C LEU A 155 5.63 3.06 -8.42
N SER A 156 6.08 3.40 -9.61
CA SER A 156 7.45 3.14 -10.04
C SER A 156 8.25 4.43 -9.97
N ALA A 157 9.45 4.33 -9.41
CA ALA A 157 10.38 5.46 -9.45
C ALA A 157 10.82 5.72 -10.90
N THR A 158 10.85 6.98 -11.29
CA THR A 158 11.33 7.41 -12.60
C THR A 158 12.84 7.63 -12.62
N HIS A 159 13.58 6.80 -11.92
CA HIS A 159 15.02 6.97 -11.85
C HIS A 159 15.74 6.39 -13.04
N GLY A 160 16.65 7.14 -13.56
CA GLY A 160 17.65 6.65 -14.50
C GLY A 160 17.21 6.53 -15.93
N GLU A 161 16.15 7.22 -16.28
CA GLU A 161 15.74 7.31 -17.68
C GLU A 161 16.30 8.53 -18.34
#